data_147dcbdb27144483a2564bf13531d7f0
#
_entry.id   147dcbdb27144483a2564bf13531d7f0
#
_cell.length_a   1.000
_cell.length_b   1.000
_cell.length_c   1.000
_cell.angle_alpha   90.00
_cell.angle_beta   90.00
_cell.angle_gamma   90.00
#
_symmetry.space_group_name_H-M   'P 1'
#
loop_
_entity.id
_entity.type
_entity.pdbx_description
1 polymer ?
#
loop_
_entity_poly.entity_id
_entity_poly.type
_entity_poly.pdbx_seq_one_letter_code
_entity_poly.pdbx_strand_id
1 'polypeptide(L)'
;MVSSTIRKSPSAKRKDPKVDRVHAEHGVRSKKTPPPPHASVLYRNLMPAYEMVWPMVARRNIWQSIRSLPISPGERILEVGVGTGLSLRAYPTHAHITGVDLSEKMLAKANDHIRESNWSHINVMPMNAEELNFPDASFDIVTSFHVVSVVSNAKRMMSEMARVCRPGGRILIVNHFRSPNPWIARMMDSACKVTRHLGWRTDLRFDDVVSELPLRMDRLYKPSPVSLFTIMSATKLGDPEAPKISEAN
;
A
#
# COMPACT_ATOMS: atom_id res chain seq x y z
N MET A 1 -36.65 72.76 -34.53
CA MET A 1 -35.80 72.75 -33.33
C MET A 1 -36.59 72.11 -32.22
N VAL A 2 -36.38 70.80 -32.02
CA VAL A 2 -37.10 70.06 -30.96
C VAL A 2 -36.03 69.37 -30.11
N SER A 3 -35.85 69.90 -28.91
CA SER A 3 -34.95 69.38 -27.88
C SER A 3 -35.62 68.21 -27.18
N SER A 4 -35.11 66.97 -27.31
CA SER A 4 -35.63 65.81 -26.57
C SER A 4 -34.71 65.51 -25.39
N THR A 5 -35.26 65.75 -24.22
CA THR A 5 -34.66 65.46 -22.93
C THR A 5 -34.75 63.97 -22.63
N ILE A 6 -33.61 63.29 -22.60
CA ILE A 6 -33.56 61.89 -22.21
C ILE A 6 -33.49 61.81 -20.67
N ARG A 7 -34.53 61.27 -20.05
CA ARG A 7 -34.57 60.92 -18.64
C ARG A 7 -33.69 59.67 -18.41
N LYS A 8 -32.73 59.77 -17.51
CA LYS A 8 -31.99 58.63 -16.99
C LYS A 8 -32.85 57.92 -15.95
N SER A 9 -33.14 56.64 -16.20
CA SER A 9 -33.73 55.73 -15.20
C SER A 9 -32.62 55.22 -14.28
N PRO A 10 -32.90 54.98 -12.96
CA PRO A 10 -31.92 54.47 -12.02
C PRO A 10 -31.71 52.97 -12.23
N SER A 11 -30.44 52.62 -12.32
CA SER A 11 -29.93 51.26 -12.40
C SER A 11 -30.31 50.43 -11.15
N ALA A 12 -31.17 49.46 -11.31
CA ALA A 12 -31.45 48.44 -10.31
C ALA A 12 -30.22 47.54 -10.14
N LYS A 13 -29.57 47.61 -9.01
CA LYS A 13 -28.54 46.63 -8.60
C LYS A 13 -29.17 45.24 -8.50
N ARG A 14 -28.92 44.35 -9.46
CA ARG A 14 -29.17 42.93 -9.30
C ARG A 14 -28.21 42.43 -8.22
N LYS A 15 -28.80 41.92 -7.14
CA LYS A 15 -28.10 41.10 -6.16
C LYS A 15 -27.85 39.72 -6.80
N ASP A 16 -26.59 39.38 -6.98
CA ASP A 16 -26.21 38.03 -7.33
C ASP A 16 -26.63 37.07 -6.21
N PRO A 17 -27.22 35.90 -6.53
CA PRO A 17 -27.49 34.88 -5.53
C PRO A 17 -26.17 34.35 -4.99
N LYS A 18 -25.98 34.44 -3.70
CA LYS A 18 -24.89 33.76 -2.98
C LYS A 18 -24.95 32.27 -3.35
N VAL A 19 -23.96 31.83 -4.08
CA VAL A 19 -23.65 30.40 -4.20
C VAL A 19 -23.17 29.97 -2.83
N ASP A 20 -24.04 29.38 -2.05
CA ASP A 20 -23.71 28.69 -0.81
C ASP A 20 -22.81 27.51 -1.20
N ARG A 21 -21.50 27.69 -0.98
CA ARG A 21 -20.53 26.59 -0.95
C ARG A 21 -20.88 25.73 0.26
N VAL A 22 -21.68 24.72 0.03
CA VAL A 22 -21.83 23.60 0.95
C VAL A 22 -20.52 22.82 0.91
N HIS A 23 -19.54 23.24 1.71
CA HIS A 23 -18.46 22.38 2.13
C HIS A 23 -19.07 21.31 3.03
N ALA A 24 -19.46 20.19 2.43
CA ALA A 24 -19.73 18.97 3.16
C ALA A 24 -18.40 18.51 3.76
N GLU A 25 -18.08 19.04 4.96
CA GLU A 25 -17.11 18.44 5.86
C GLU A 25 -17.67 17.09 6.32
N HIS A 26 -17.52 16.07 5.49
CA HIS A 26 -17.58 14.70 5.97
C HIS A 26 -16.29 14.45 6.75
N GLY A 27 -16.25 14.96 7.97
CA GLY A 27 -15.31 14.56 8.98
C GLY A 27 -15.53 13.08 9.29
N VAL A 28 -14.95 12.20 8.48
CA VAL A 28 -14.73 10.80 8.86
C VAL A 28 -13.81 10.85 10.07
N ARG A 29 -14.39 10.84 11.27
CA ARG A 29 -13.68 10.54 12.51
C ARG A 29 -13.10 9.14 12.35
N SER A 30 -11.88 9.03 11.83
CA SER A 30 -11.05 7.85 11.95
C SER A 30 -11.05 7.48 13.43
N LYS A 31 -11.73 6.38 13.77
CA LYS A 31 -11.56 5.73 15.07
C LYS A 31 -10.10 5.31 15.09
N LYS A 32 -9.26 6.09 15.79
CA LYS A 32 -7.87 5.73 16.06
C LYS A 32 -7.91 4.39 16.78
N THR A 33 -7.74 3.30 16.03
CA THR A 33 -7.47 2.00 16.61
C THR A 33 -6.09 2.14 17.22
N PRO A 34 -5.93 1.99 18.55
CA PRO A 34 -4.60 2.12 19.15
C PRO A 34 -3.71 1.04 18.53
N PRO A 35 -2.45 1.37 18.19
CA PRO A 35 -1.49 0.37 17.72
C PRO A 35 -1.39 -0.72 18.79
N PRO A 36 -1.12 -1.98 18.39
CA PRO A 36 -0.97 -3.08 19.35
C PRO A 36 0.07 -2.66 20.40
N PRO A 37 -0.21 -2.84 21.69
CA PRO A 37 0.54 -2.24 22.80
C PRO A 37 2.05 -2.57 22.83
N HIS A 38 2.49 -3.56 22.04
CA HIS A 38 3.86 -4.05 22.01
C HIS A 38 4.72 -3.45 20.88
N ALA A 39 4.12 -2.93 19.82
CA ALA A 39 4.88 -2.36 18.69
C ALA A 39 5.33 -0.92 18.94
N SER A 40 4.63 -0.18 19.81
CA SER A 40 4.74 1.29 19.85
C SER A 40 6.01 1.83 20.51
N VAL A 41 6.54 1.22 21.57
CA VAL A 41 7.67 1.76 22.34
C VAL A 41 9.00 1.30 21.73
N LEU A 42 9.11 0.02 21.38
CA LEU A 42 10.33 -0.53 20.81
C LEU A 42 10.58 -0.06 19.38
N TYR A 43 9.50 0.00 18.58
CA TYR A 43 9.55 0.51 17.20
C TYR A 43 10.05 1.96 17.18
N ARG A 44 9.60 2.78 18.13
CA ARG A 44 10.03 4.18 18.26
C ARG A 44 11.51 4.33 18.65
N ASN A 45 12.02 3.45 19.49
CA ASN A 45 13.41 3.53 20.00
C ASN A 45 14.44 2.84 19.10
N LEU A 46 14.01 1.84 18.30
CA LEU A 46 14.86 1.12 17.33
C LEU A 46 14.85 1.74 15.94
N MET A 47 13.99 2.74 15.68
CA MET A 47 13.90 3.41 14.39
C MET A 47 15.24 3.85 13.79
N PRO A 48 16.17 4.46 14.56
CA PRO A 48 17.46 4.88 13.99
C PRO A 48 18.32 3.71 13.51
N ALA A 49 18.38 2.61 14.26
CA ALA A 49 19.13 1.42 13.88
C ALA A 49 18.45 0.67 12.72
N TYR A 50 17.13 0.59 12.73
CA TYR A 50 16.33 0.06 11.62
C TYR A 50 16.59 0.86 10.34
N GLU A 51 16.56 2.18 10.40
CA GLU A 51 16.78 3.05 9.24
C GLU A 51 18.20 2.97 8.68
N MET A 52 19.18 2.59 9.47
CA MET A 52 20.58 2.52 9.02
C MET A 52 20.95 1.17 8.39
N VAL A 53 20.54 0.06 8.98
CA VAL A 53 20.97 -1.29 8.55
C VAL A 53 19.98 -1.95 7.60
N TRP A 54 18.67 -1.82 7.85
CA TRP A 54 17.64 -2.48 7.08
C TRP A 54 17.56 -2.04 5.61
N PRO A 55 17.72 -0.75 5.27
CA PRO A 55 17.69 -0.30 3.89
C PRO A 55 18.76 -0.95 2.99
N MET A 56 19.92 -1.25 3.54
CA MET A 56 21.00 -1.86 2.75
C MET A 56 20.67 -3.30 2.33
N VAL A 57 20.06 -4.07 3.24
CA VAL A 57 19.77 -5.49 3.01
C VAL A 57 18.48 -5.69 2.20
N ALA A 58 17.44 -4.92 2.53
CA ALA A 58 16.11 -5.06 1.91
C ALA A 58 16.03 -4.41 0.53
N ARG A 59 16.68 -3.26 0.33
CA ARG A 59 16.54 -2.39 -0.86
C ARG A 59 16.77 -3.13 -2.17
N ARG A 60 17.84 -3.90 -2.27
CA ARG A 60 18.19 -4.60 -3.52
C ARG A 60 17.09 -5.58 -3.95
N ASN A 61 16.59 -6.38 -3.02
CA ASN A 61 15.56 -7.38 -3.32
C ASN A 61 14.22 -6.71 -3.68
N ILE A 62 13.83 -5.67 -2.95
CA ILE A 62 12.63 -4.88 -3.24
C ILE A 62 12.72 -4.29 -4.66
N TRP A 63 13.79 -3.59 -4.96
CA TRP A 63 13.96 -2.92 -6.25
C TRP A 63 14.02 -3.89 -7.42
N GLN A 64 14.73 -5.02 -7.26
CA GLN A 64 14.75 -6.05 -8.29
C GLN A 64 13.37 -6.66 -8.51
N SER A 65 12.61 -6.89 -7.42
CA SER A 65 11.25 -7.44 -7.51
C SER A 65 10.30 -6.48 -8.21
N ILE A 66 10.32 -5.18 -7.88
CA ILE A 66 9.51 -4.17 -8.58
C ILE A 66 9.87 -4.09 -10.05
N ARG A 67 11.17 -4.02 -10.38
CA ARG A 67 11.64 -3.93 -11.77
C ARG A 67 11.37 -5.18 -12.61
N SER A 68 11.11 -6.32 -11.95
CA SER A 68 10.71 -7.55 -12.66
C SER A 68 9.23 -7.60 -13.01
N LEU A 69 8.41 -6.67 -12.47
CA LEU A 69 7.02 -6.55 -12.84
C LEU A 69 6.89 -5.85 -14.19
N PRO A 70 6.12 -6.41 -15.13
CA PRO A 70 5.76 -5.71 -16.36
C PRO A 70 4.72 -4.62 -16.02
N ILE A 71 5.17 -3.40 -15.72
CA ILE A 71 4.31 -2.27 -15.37
C ILE A 71 4.05 -1.45 -16.63
N SER A 72 2.77 -1.38 -17.03
CA SER A 72 2.32 -0.61 -18.20
C SER A 72 2.06 0.85 -17.85
N PRO A 73 2.14 1.77 -18.82
CA PRO A 73 1.77 3.16 -18.61
C PRO A 73 0.32 3.31 -18.09
N GLY A 74 0.14 4.17 -17.08
CA GLY A 74 -1.16 4.45 -16.47
C GLY A 74 -1.65 3.41 -15.47
N GLU A 75 -0.94 2.29 -15.26
CA GLU A 75 -1.34 1.32 -14.23
C GLU A 75 -1.32 1.94 -12.83
N ARG A 76 -2.34 1.60 -12.05
CA ARG A 76 -2.52 2.02 -10.65
C ARG A 76 -1.91 0.97 -9.73
N ILE A 77 -0.96 1.38 -8.92
CA ILE A 77 -0.23 0.51 -8.00
C ILE A 77 -0.53 0.94 -6.57
N LEU A 78 -0.93 -0.02 -5.74
CA LEU A 78 -1.01 0.17 -4.29
C LEU A 78 0.20 -0.49 -3.63
N GLU A 79 0.92 0.26 -2.82
CA GLU A 79 1.92 -0.30 -1.90
C GLU A 79 1.39 -0.27 -0.47
N VAL A 80 1.19 -1.45 0.11
CA VAL A 80 0.70 -1.63 1.48
C VAL A 80 1.88 -1.73 2.43
N GLY A 81 1.98 -0.76 3.35
CA GLY A 81 3.10 -0.60 4.28
C GLY A 81 4.31 0.07 3.63
N VAL A 82 4.10 1.22 2.98
CA VAL A 82 5.15 1.96 2.26
C VAL A 82 6.29 2.46 3.16
N GLY A 83 6.04 2.58 4.46
CA GLY A 83 7.01 3.03 5.45
C GLY A 83 7.62 4.40 5.10
N THR A 84 8.94 4.48 5.10
CA THR A 84 9.70 5.68 4.74
C THR A 84 9.86 5.89 3.23
N GLY A 85 9.24 5.04 2.39
CA GLY A 85 9.28 5.17 0.93
C GLY A 85 10.53 4.56 0.29
N LEU A 86 11.18 3.58 0.92
CA LEU A 86 12.40 2.93 0.41
C LEU A 86 12.24 2.32 -1.00
N SER A 87 11.06 1.83 -1.30
CA SER A 87 10.65 1.20 -2.56
C SER A 87 10.34 2.19 -3.67
N LEU A 88 9.84 3.38 -3.33
CA LEU A 88 9.21 4.33 -4.25
C LEU A 88 10.08 4.67 -5.47
N ARG A 89 11.39 4.78 -5.27
CA ARG A 89 12.36 5.06 -6.34
C ARG A 89 12.45 3.96 -7.42
N ALA A 90 11.97 2.76 -7.11
CA ALA A 90 12.03 1.64 -8.06
C ALA A 90 10.87 1.62 -9.05
N TYR A 91 9.78 2.30 -8.75
CA TYR A 91 8.62 2.39 -9.64
C TYR A 91 8.88 3.32 -10.82
N PRO A 92 8.34 2.98 -12.00
CA PRO A 92 8.45 3.84 -13.17
C PRO A 92 7.53 5.06 -13.05
N THR A 93 7.94 6.18 -13.61
CA THR A 93 7.21 7.46 -13.56
C THR A 93 5.91 7.48 -14.37
N HIS A 94 5.72 6.49 -15.24
CA HIS A 94 4.51 6.37 -16.07
C HIS A 94 3.35 5.63 -15.37
N ALA A 95 3.55 5.12 -14.15
CA ALA A 95 2.51 4.49 -13.32
C ALA A 95 2.04 5.44 -12.22
N HIS A 96 0.86 5.18 -11.65
CA HIS A 96 0.31 5.93 -10.52
C HIS A 96 0.45 5.11 -9.23
N ILE A 97 1.24 5.59 -8.30
CA ILE A 97 1.53 4.88 -7.07
C ILE A 97 0.77 5.51 -5.90
N THR A 98 0.02 4.68 -5.18
CA THR A 98 -0.57 5.00 -3.89
C THR A 98 0.13 4.16 -2.82
N GLY A 99 0.80 4.80 -1.87
CA GLY A 99 1.40 4.13 -0.72
C GLY A 99 0.56 4.33 0.53
N VAL A 100 0.35 3.27 1.32
CA VAL A 100 -0.33 3.38 2.61
C VAL A 100 0.54 2.84 3.73
N ASP A 101 0.47 3.48 4.89
CA ASP A 101 1.15 3.03 6.12
C ASP A 101 0.36 3.49 7.35
N LEU A 102 0.43 2.75 8.44
CA LEU A 102 -0.22 3.13 9.70
C LEU A 102 0.54 4.25 10.43
N SER A 103 1.84 4.40 10.17
CA SER A 103 2.73 5.33 10.85
C SER A 103 2.83 6.67 10.14
N GLU A 104 2.12 7.69 10.66
CA GLU A 104 2.22 9.08 10.17
C GLU A 104 3.67 9.58 10.14
N LYS A 105 4.49 9.13 11.10
CA LYS A 105 5.92 9.51 11.19
C LYS A 105 6.74 8.94 10.03
N MET A 106 6.46 7.72 9.60
CA MET A 106 7.09 7.13 8.42
C MET A 106 6.62 7.82 7.14
N LEU A 107 5.31 8.08 7.05
CA LEU A 107 4.73 8.80 5.91
C LEU A 107 5.28 10.21 5.75
N ALA A 108 5.57 10.91 6.86
CA ALA A 108 6.21 12.22 6.78
C ALA A 108 7.56 12.14 6.05
N LYS A 109 8.39 11.12 6.34
CA LYS A 109 9.66 10.89 5.64
C LYS A 109 9.47 10.48 4.19
N ALA A 110 8.47 9.64 3.90
CA ALA A 110 8.13 9.28 2.53
C ALA A 110 7.72 10.52 1.72
N ASN A 111 6.92 11.41 2.30
CA ASN A 111 6.53 12.69 1.69
C ASN A 111 7.73 13.61 1.47
N ASP A 112 8.71 13.64 2.37
CA ASP A 112 9.94 14.40 2.18
C ASP A 112 10.71 13.89 0.94
N HIS A 113 10.88 12.58 0.82
CA HIS A 113 11.51 11.96 -0.35
C HIS A 113 10.74 12.25 -1.66
N ILE A 114 9.39 12.22 -1.62
CA ILE A 114 8.55 12.53 -2.78
C ILE A 114 8.77 13.97 -3.24
N ARG A 115 8.78 14.92 -2.29
CA ARG A 115 9.01 16.35 -2.59
C ARG A 115 10.40 16.62 -3.13
N GLU A 116 11.43 16.08 -2.47
CA GLU A 116 12.84 16.24 -2.87
C GLU A 116 13.12 15.67 -4.27
N SER A 117 12.43 14.58 -4.61
CA SER A 117 12.59 13.92 -5.91
C SER A 117 11.63 14.41 -6.99
N ASN A 118 10.71 15.33 -6.68
CA ASN A 118 9.66 15.84 -7.57
C ASN A 118 8.79 14.71 -8.17
N TRP A 119 8.43 13.69 -7.39
CA TRP A 119 7.61 12.57 -7.85
C TRP A 119 6.11 12.91 -7.80
N SER A 120 5.59 13.52 -8.86
CA SER A 120 4.15 13.88 -8.97
C SER A 120 3.21 12.70 -9.17
N HIS A 121 3.72 11.53 -9.52
CA HIS A 121 2.97 10.30 -9.79
C HIS A 121 2.80 9.42 -8.54
N ILE A 122 3.32 9.85 -7.38
CA ILE A 122 3.28 9.10 -6.11
C ILE A 122 2.49 9.89 -5.07
N ASN A 123 1.55 9.24 -4.40
CA ASN A 123 0.82 9.75 -3.26
C ASN A 123 0.92 8.78 -2.09
N VAL A 124 1.04 9.28 -0.85
CA VAL A 124 1.06 8.44 0.35
C VAL A 124 0.09 8.95 1.39
N MET A 125 -0.58 8.01 2.10
CA MET A 125 -1.61 8.37 3.08
C MET A 125 -1.66 7.38 4.25
N PRO A 126 -2.14 7.84 5.43
CA PRO A 126 -2.30 6.96 6.59
C PRO A 126 -3.47 6.00 6.39
N MET A 127 -3.22 4.69 6.58
CA MET A 127 -4.24 3.66 6.46
C MET A 127 -3.81 2.37 7.17
N ASN A 128 -4.80 1.63 7.70
CA ASN A 128 -4.56 0.30 8.24
C ASN A 128 -4.55 -0.73 7.11
N ALA A 129 -3.47 -1.51 7.02
CA ALA A 129 -3.33 -2.58 6.04
C ALA A 129 -4.39 -3.69 6.16
N GLU A 130 -4.99 -3.84 7.34
CA GLU A 130 -6.04 -4.83 7.64
C GLU A 130 -7.46 -4.31 7.31
N GLU A 131 -7.58 -3.04 6.89
CA GLU A 131 -8.86 -2.39 6.55
C GLU A 131 -8.59 -1.28 5.54
N LEU A 132 -8.47 -1.67 4.26
CA LEU A 132 -8.15 -0.74 3.17
C LEU A 132 -9.42 -0.01 2.71
N ASN A 133 -9.43 1.31 2.86
CA ASN A 133 -10.55 2.16 2.44
C ASN A 133 -10.48 2.47 0.93
N PHE A 134 -10.43 1.43 0.11
CA PHE A 134 -10.49 1.50 -1.34
C PHE A 134 -11.60 0.57 -1.85
N PRO A 135 -12.26 0.90 -2.96
CA PRO A 135 -13.20 0.00 -3.62
C PRO A 135 -12.53 -1.31 -4.06
N ASP A 136 -13.33 -2.35 -4.23
CA ASP A 136 -12.88 -3.60 -4.83
C ASP A 136 -12.29 -3.35 -6.21
N ALA A 137 -11.29 -4.14 -6.60
CA ALA A 137 -10.69 -4.11 -7.94
C ALA A 137 -10.18 -2.72 -8.39
N SER A 138 -9.74 -1.86 -7.45
CA SER A 138 -9.32 -0.49 -7.74
C SER A 138 -7.86 -0.35 -8.18
N PHE A 139 -7.05 -1.41 -8.07
CA PHE A 139 -5.64 -1.39 -8.44
C PHE A 139 -5.25 -2.50 -9.40
N ASP A 140 -4.35 -2.19 -10.33
CA ASP A 140 -3.79 -3.14 -11.29
C ASP A 140 -2.72 -4.02 -10.65
N ILE A 141 -1.95 -3.44 -9.73
CA ILE A 141 -0.88 -4.09 -9.00
C ILE A 141 -0.99 -3.72 -7.52
N VAL A 142 -0.83 -4.71 -6.65
CA VAL A 142 -0.75 -4.49 -5.20
C VAL A 142 0.55 -5.09 -4.68
N THR A 143 1.34 -4.28 -3.96
CA THR A 143 2.65 -4.68 -3.46
C THR A 143 2.73 -4.55 -1.94
N SER A 144 3.57 -5.35 -1.31
CA SER A 144 3.91 -5.19 0.11
C SER A 144 5.31 -5.73 0.41
N PHE A 145 6.08 -4.95 1.16
CA PHE A 145 7.47 -5.26 1.46
C PHE A 145 7.71 -5.24 2.98
N HIS A 146 7.94 -6.43 3.55
CA HIS A 146 8.26 -6.63 4.98
C HIS A 146 7.14 -6.25 5.97
N VAL A 147 5.88 -6.24 5.53
CA VAL A 147 4.73 -5.83 6.35
C VAL A 147 3.94 -7.03 6.88
N VAL A 148 3.78 -8.08 6.08
CA VAL A 148 2.94 -9.26 6.42
C VAL A 148 3.33 -9.88 7.76
N SER A 149 4.61 -9.83 8.15
CA SER A 149 5.11 -10.37 9.42
C SER A 149 4.98 -9.43 10.61
N VAL A 150 4.56 -8.17 10.42
CA VAL A 150 4.44 -7.16 11.48
C VAL A 150 3.03 -6.70 11.78
N VAL A 151 2.07 -7.01 10.90
CA VAL A 151 0.64 -6.74 11.12
C VAL A 151 0.04 -7.71 12.15
N SER A 152 -1.05 -7.31 12.78
CA SER A 152 -1.75 -8.12 13.78
C SER A 152 -2.42 -9.33 13.14
N ASN A 153 -3.05 -9.13 11.98
CA ASN A 153 -3.77 -10.17 11.24
C ASN A 153 -3.31 -10.22 9.77
N ALA A 154 -2.29 -11.04 9.52
CA ALA A 154 -1.73 -11.23 8.19
C ALA A 154 -2.76 -11.76 7.16
N LYS A 155 -3.66 -12.66 7.57
CA LYS A 155 -4.73 -13.17 6.69
C LYS A 155 -5.65 -12.05 6.23
N ARG A 156 -6.07 -11.18 7.17
CA ARG A 156 -6.95 -10.05 6.84
C ARG A 156 -6.27 -9.06 5.91
N MET A 157 -5.01 -8.71 6.19
CA MET A 157 -4.23 -7.85 5.28
C MET A 157 -4.17 -8.44 3.87
N MET A 158 -3.84 -9.73 3.74
CA MET A 158 -3.76 -10.41 2.45
C MET A 158 -5.11 -10.47 1.73
N SER A 159 -6.21 -10.68 2.48
CA SER A 159 -7.58 -10.62 1.94
C SER A 159 -7.92 -9.23 1.41
N GLU A 160 -7.57 -8.17 2.13
CA GLU A 160 -7.76 -6.80 1.67
C GLU A 160 -6.93 -6.49 0.42
N MET A 161 -5.66 -6.91 0.39
CA MET A 161 -4.82 -6.77 -0.80
C MET A 161 -5.42 -7.49 -2.01
N ALA A 162 -5.95 -8.70 -1.82
CA ALA A 162 -6.63 -9.44 -2.88
C ALA A 162 -7.94 -8.76 -3.30
N ARG A 163 -8.71 -8.20 -2.36
CA ARG A 163 -9.98 -7.51 -2.64
C ARG A 163 -9.76 -6.28 -3.53
N VAL A 164 -8.81 -5.43 -3.15
CA VAL A 164 -8.56 -4.17 -3.88
C VAL A 164 -7.79 -4.37 -5.18
N CYS A 165 -7.13 -5.51 -5.37
CA CYS A 165 -6.52 -5.90 -6.64
C CYS A 165 -7.62 -6.31 -7.64
N ARG A 166 -7.56 -5.84 -8.88
CA ARG A 166 -8.54 -6.23 -9.91
C ARG A 166 -8.34 -7.69 -10.36
N PRO A 167 -9.37 -8.34 -10.91
CA PRO A 167 -9.20 -9.61 -11.61
C PRO A 167 -8.14 -9.48 -12.72
N GLY A 168 -7.24 -10.47 -12.80
CA GLY A 168 -6.07 -10.43 -13.69
C GLY A 168 -4.96 -9.46 -13.23
N GLY A 169 -5.17 -8.72 -12.13
CA GLY A 169 -4.15 -7.89 -11.50
C GLY A 169 -3.09 -8.71 -10.78
N ARG A 170 -2.01 -8.07 -10.41
CA ARG A 170 -0.80 -8.73 -9.87
C ARG A 170 -0.58 -8.35 -8.40
N ILE A 171 -0.17 -9.34 -7.61
CA ILE A 171 0.23 -9.12 -6.21
C ILE A 171 1.70 -9.52 -6.08
N LEU A 172 2.53 -8.61 -5.53
CA LEU A 172 3.94 -8.84 -5.26
C LEU A 172 4.23 -8.65 -3.79
N ILE A 173 4.80 -9.65 -3.15
CA ILE A 173 5.19 -9.61 -1.74
C ILE A 173 6.65 -10.01 -1.59
N VAL A 174 7.37 -9.23 -0.79
CA VAL A 174 8.69 -9.60 -0.26
C VAL A 174 8.60 -9.61 1.26
N ASN A 175 8.68 -10.79 1.86
CA ASN A 175 8.52 -10.91 3.31
C ASN A 175 9.33 -12.07 3.87
N HIS A 176 9.47 -12.10 5.20
CA HIS A 176 10.02 -13.25 5.91
C HIS A 176 8.91 -14.25 6.19
N PHE A 177 9.09 -15.48 5.71
CA PHE A 177 8.25 -16.60 6.07
C PHE A 177 9.08 -17.69 6.73
N ARG A 178 8.43 -18.49 7.57
CA ARG A 178 9.06 -19.62 8.26
C ARG A 178 9.71 -20.55 7.24
N SER A 179 10.97 -20.92 7.49
CA SER A 179 11.72 -21.80 6.60
C SER A 179 11.06 -23.19 6.53
N PRO A 180 10.98 -23.81 5.34
CA PRO A 180 10.58 -25.21 5.22
C PRO A 180 11.64 -26.17 5.81
N ASN A 181 12.90 -25.73 5.96
CA ASN A 181 13.94 -26.53 6.59
C ASN A 181 13.70 -26.59 8.10
N PRO A 182 13.50 -27.80 8.69
CA PRO A 182 13.13 -27.96 10.10
C PRO A 182 14.16 -27.43 11.08
N TRP A 183 15.44 -27.45 10.75
CA TRP A 183 16.51 -26.94 11.60
C TRP A 183 16.49 -25.41 11.65
N ILE A 184 16.36 -24.76 10.49
CA ILE A 184 16.23 -23.30 10.39
C ILE A 184 14.93 -22.85 11.06
N ALA A 185 13.83 -23.56 10.83
CA ALA A 185 12.55 -23.29 11.44
C ALA A 185 12.64 -23.33 12.97
N ARG A 186 13.25 -24.38 13.56
CA ARG A 186 13.40 -24.49 15.01
C ARG A 186 14.26 -23.37 15.61
N MET A 187 15.31 -22.98 14.92
CA MET A 187 16.13 -21.82 15.31
C MET A 187 15.32 -20.52 15.26
N MET A 188 14.53 -20.31 14.19
CA MET A 188 13.67 -19.13 14.04
C MET A 188 12.52 -19.12 15.06
N ASP A 189 11.93 -20.28 15.36
CA ASP A 189 10.88 -20.42 16.37
C ASP A 189 11.40 -20.07 17.78
N SER A 190 12.64 -20.46 18.08
CA SER A 190 13.29 -20.08 19.34
C SER A 190 13.53 -18.57 19.43
N ALA A 191 13.95 -17.95 18.33
CA ALA A 191 14.10 -16.50 18.23
C ALA A 191 12.76 -15.75 18.27
N CYS A 192 11.66 -16.41 17.84
CA CYS A 192 10.32 -15.81 17.76
C CYS A 192 9.81 -15.31 19.12
N LYS A 193 10.20 -15.98 20.23
CA LYS A 193 9.85 -15.52 21.58
C LYS A 193 10.39 -14.13 21.88
N VAL A 194 11.59 -13.81 21.37
CA VAL A 194 12.21 -12.50 21.52
C VAL A 194 11.71 -11.53 20.44
N THR A 195 11.64 -11.96 19.19
CA THR A 195 11.24 -11.11 18.06
C THR A 195 9.78 -10.70 18.13
N ARG A 196 8.88 -11.49 18.73
CA ARG A 196 7.49 -11.08 19.00
C ARG A 196 7.39 -9.86 19.90
N HIS A 197 8.27 -9.74 20.91
CA HIS A 197 8.34 -8.53 21.74
C HIS A 197 8.84 -7.32 20.96
N LEU A 198 9.55 -7.56 19.84
CA LEU A 198 10.01 -6.54 18.88
C LEU A 198 8.97 -6.27 17.76
N GLY A 199 7.81 -6.92 17.82
CA GLY A 199 6.75 -6.76 16.81
C GLY A 199 6.96 -7.61 15.54
N TRP A 200 7.88 -8.57 15.53
CA TRP A 200 8.15 -9.43 14.38
C TRP A 200 7.70 -10.87 14.62
N ARG A 201 6.94 -11.39 13.66
CA ARG A 201 6.56 -12.80 13.60
C ARG A 201 7.48 -13.54 12.64
N THR A 202 8.31 -14.43 13.15
CA THR A 202 9.19 -15.31 12.37
C THR A 202 8.57 -16.70 12.14
N ASP A 203 7.44 -16.97 12.79
CA ASP A 203 6.68 -18.23 12.78
C ASP A 203 5.60 -18.28 11.67
N LEU A 204 5.43 -17.20 10.90
CA LEU A 204 4.39 -17.09 9.89
C LEU A 204 4.64 -18.08 8.73
N ARG A 205 3.70 -19.00 8.52
CA ARG A 205 3.76 -19.90 7.36
C ARG A 205 3.11 -19.24 6.16
N PHE A 206 3.70 -19.41 5.03
CA PHE A 206 3.21 -18.85 3.78
C PHE A 206 1.79 -19.33 3.46
N ASP A 207 1.56 -20.65 3.53
CA ASP A 207 0.27 -21.27 3.22
C ASP A 207 -0.86 -20.76 4.12
N ASP A 208 -0.55 -20.45 5.40
CA ASP A 208 -1.54 -19.95 6.34
C ASP A 208 -2.14 -18.60 5.93
N VAL A 209 -1.47 -17.82 5.09
CA VAL A 209 -1.91 -16.48 4.70
C VAL A 209 -2.46 -16.38 3.28
N VAL A 210 -2.22 -17.39 2.42
CA VAL A 210 -2.60 -17.32 1.00
C VAL A 210 -3.55 -18.42 0.53
N SER A 211 -3.69 -19.53 1.27
CA SER A 211 -4.40 -20.74 0.81
C SER A 211 -5.87 -20.54 0.44
N GLU A 212 -6.53 -19.56 1.05
CA GLU A 212 -7.98 -19.31 0.86
C GLU A 212 -8.24 -18.15 -0.12
N LEU A 213 -7.19 -17.56 -0.70
CA LEU A 213 -7.32 -16.41 -1.57
C LEU A 213 -7.47 -16.83 -3.03
N PRO A 214 -8.26 -16.10 -3.84
CA PRO A 214 -8.43 -16.37 -5.27
C PRO A 214 -7.17 -15.91 -6.04
N LEU A 215 -6.04 -16.56 -5.77
CA LEU A 215 -4.74 -16.22 -6.34
C LEU A 215 -4.15 -17.40 -7.09
N ARG A 216 -3.70 -17.17 -8.30
CA ARG A 216 -2.80 -18.08 -9.00
C ARG A 216 -1.36 -17.67 -8.68
N MET A 217 -0.61 -18.58 -8.08
CA MET A 217 0.81 -18.36 -7.79
C MET A 217 1.63 -18.41 -9.08
N ASP A 218 2.26 -17.32 -9.43
CA ASP A 218 3.11 -17.23 -10.62
C ASP A 218 4.56 -17.59 -10.27
N ARG A 219 5.07 -17.05 -9.16
CA ARG A 219 6.41 -17.32 -8.65
C ARG A 219 6.47 -17.30 -7.14
N LEU A 220 7.19 -18.24 -6.56
CA LEU A 220 7.53 -18.26 -5.13
C LEU A 220 8.98 -18.73 -5.01
N TYR A 221 9.87 -17.84 -4.60
CA TYR A 221 11.29 -18.16 -4.53
C TYR A 221 12.03 -17.34 -3.46
N LYS A 222 13.21 -17.82 -3.10
CA LYS A 222 14.18 -17.07 -2.30
C LYS A 222 15.29 -16.53 -3.21
N PRO A 223 15.71 -15.25 -3.06
CA PRO A 223 16.77 -14.65 -3.88
C PRO A 223 18.11 -15.39 -3.82
N SER A 224 18.37 -16.08 -2.71
CA SER A 224 19.51 -16.98 -2.53
C SER A 224 19.16 -18.09 -1.54
N PRO A 225 19.89 -19.22 -1.51
CA PRO A 225 19.65 -20.32 -0.56
C PRO A 225 19.70 -19.89 0.91
N VAL A 226 20.50 -18.87 1.21
CA VAL A 226 20.67 -18.32 2.57
C VAL A 226 19.76 -17.09 2.82
N SER A 227 18.96 -16.68 1.86
CA SER A 227 18.06 -15.55 2.02
C SER A 227 16.98 -15.84 3.05
N LEU A 228 16.81 -14.92 3.98
CA LEU A 228 15.68 -14.93 4.91
C LEU A 228 14.38 -14.49 4.24
N PHE A 229 14.48 -13.79 3.10
CA PHE A 229 13.32 -13.29 2.37
C PHE A 229 12.78 -14.31 1.38
N THR A 230 11.46 -14.32 1.28
CA THR A 230 10.73 -15.00 0.22
C THR A 230 10.04 -13.96 -0.65
N ILE A 231 10.15 -14.11 -1.95
CA ILE A 231 9.48 -13.28 -2.94
C ILE A 231 8.34 -14.09 -3.52
N MET A 232 7.14 -13.53 -3.46
CA MET A 232 5.91 -14.07 -4.01
C MET A 232 5.39 -13.12 -5.09
N SER A 233 5.09 -13.68 -6.24
CA SER A 233 4.31 -13.00 -7.29
C SER A 233 3.12 -13.88 -7.63
N ALA A 234 1.93 -13.28 -7.65
CA ALA A 234 0.67 -13.97 -7.95
C ALA A 234 -0.23 -13.09 -8.80
N THR A 235 -1.10 -13.73 -9.59
CA THR A 235 -2.17 -13.09 -10.34
C THR A 235 -3.50 -13.35 -9.65
N LYS A 236 -4.31 -12.30 -9.43
CA LYS A 236 -5.66 -12.46 -8.90
C LYS A 236 -6.55 -13.13 -9.94
N LEU A 237 -7.20 -14.21 -9.54
CA LEU A 237 -8.21 -14.88 -10.35
C LEU A 237 -9.50 -14.03 -10.40
N GLY A 238 -10.24 -14.10 -11.50
CA GLY A 238 -11.58 -13.56 -11.59
C GLY A 238 -12.56 -14.38 -10.75
N ASP A 239 -13.68 -13.79 -10.38
CA ASP A 239 -14.77 -14.56 -9.81
C ASP A 239 -15.23 -15.61 -10.83
N PRO A 240 -15.38 -16.88 -10.42
CA PRO A 240 -15.80 -17.94 -11.33
C PRO A 240 -17.17 -17.71 -11.98
N GLU A 241 -17.97 -16.78 -11.46
CA GLU A 241 -19.30 -16.41 -11.93
C GLU A 241 -19.34 -15.11 -12.75
N ALA A 242 -18.23 -14.40 -12.94
CA ALA A 242 -18.25 -13.20 -13.77
C ALA A 242 -18.55 -13.60 -15.25
N PRO A 243 -19.64 -13.11 -15.87
CA PRO A 243 -19.95 -13.45 -17.25
C PRO A 243 -18.79 -13.00 -18.13
N LYS A 244 -18.29 -13.91 -18.98
CA LYS A 244 -17.35 -13.55 -20.04
C LYS A 244 -18.03 -12.49 -20.89
N ILE A 245 -17.57 -11.24 -20.80
CA ILE A 245 -17.96 -10.21 -21.76
C ILE A 245 -17.45 -10.74 -23.10
N SER A 246 -18.37 -11.29 -23.92
CA SER A 246 -18.04 -11.64 -25.27
C SER A 246 -17.69 -10.34 -25.98
N GLU A 247 -16.46 -10.22 -26.42
CA GLU A 247 -16.09 -9.21 -27.41
C GLU A 247 -17.01 -9.46 -28.62
N ALA A 248 -18.04 -8.66 -28.73
CA ALA A 248 -18.88 -8.62 -29.94
C ALA A 248 -18.07 -7.93 -31.03
N ASN A 249 -17.90 -8.66 -32.12
CA ASN A 249 -17.31 -8.22 -33.39
C ASN A 249 -17.74 -6.81 -33.84
#